data_e679fbc44f6886e38a2c71e721900c4a
#
_entry.id   e679fbc44f6886e38a2c71e721900c4a
#
_cell.length_a   1.000
_cell.length_b   1.000
_cell.length_c   1.000
_cell.angle_alpha   90.00
_cell.angle_beta   90.00
_cell.angle_gamma   90.00
#
_symmetry.space_group_name_H-M   'P 1'
#
loop_
_entity.id
_entity.type
_entity.pdbx_description
1 polymer ?
#
loop_
_entity_poly.entity_id
_entity_poly.type
_entity_poly.pdbx_seq_one_letter_code
_entity_poly.pdbx_strand_id
1 'polypeptide(L)'
;MFGTDRRVLALALARMADAVGNSFLIVVLPVYIASGSVSGSTFGLEEAMVTGIVLSLFGFLNSFTQPFAGRISDRTGKRKLFILLGLAILALTNVTYAFAGSYVSLMLIRGLQGVGVAFTIPCTIALVNELATADNRGGNMGIFNTFRLLGFGLGPIAAGSVVDGGSYTFAGVQLTGFDAAFYFAASGAFVSYLLVTLLVSDPERTEASAGEEFDLSLRDSTSGLDPVFTLGLTTLFLAISIALLATIEPTINERLNQGKTWFGLQFAAFVLAQVALQAPVGRASDRFGRRPFIIVGMVILVPATLIQGFVDTSMQMLVARLLQGVAGALVFAPALALAGDLAREGQSGTQLSILTMAFGLGTAIGPLASGFLVRYGFEMPFEFGATLAALGAVLVYTQVEETVPVGSDAESRPTPQD
;
A
#
# COMPACT_ATOMS: atom_id res chain seq x y z
N MET A 1 -16.85 -22.06 -10.57
CA MET A 1 -16.87 -20.69 -10.01
C MET A 1 -15.89 -19.84 -10.83
N PHE A 2 -16.39 -18.89 -11.60
CA PHE A 2 -15.66 -17.81 -12.33
C PHE A 2 -14.59 -18.14 -13.38
N GLY A 3 -14.40 -19.33 -13.88
CA GLY A 3 -13.38 -19.64 -14.91
C GLY A 3 -11.92 -19.28 -14.52
N THR A 4 -11.70 -18.96 -13.25
CA THR A 4 -10.40 -18.55 -12.68
C THR A 4 -9.59 -19.78 -12.34
N ASP A 5 -8.29 -19.79 -12.68
CA ASP A 5 -7.35 -20.83 -12.28
C ASP A 5 -7.30 -20.94 -10.75
N ARG A 6 -7.36 -22.19 -10.22
CA ARG A 6 -7.29 -22.46 -8.76
C ARG A 6 -6.02 -21.89 -8.13
N ARG A 7 -4.92 -21.82 -8.88
CA ARG A 7 -3.65 -21.25 -8.42
C ARG A 7 -3.77 -19.74 -8.20
N VAL A 8 -4.51 -19.02 -9.06
CA VAL A 8 -4.79 -17.59 -8.90
C VAL A 8 -5.60 -17.32 -7.64
N LEU A 9 -6.62 -18.14 -7.36
CA LEU A 9 -7.41 -18.04 -6.13
C LEU A 9 -6.55 -18.34 -4.89
N ALA A 10 -5.69 -19.34 -4.94
CA ALA A 10 -4.75 -19.64 -3.87
C ALA A 10 -3.78 -18.49 -3.60
N LEU A 11 -3.24 -17.87 -4.66
CA LEU A 11 -2.39 -16.68 -4.55
C LEU A 11 -3.15 -15.47 -3.98
N ALA A 12 -4.41 -15.29 -4.36
CA ALA A 12 -5.26 -14.21 -3.84
C ALA A 12 -5.54 -14.41 -2.33
N LEU A 13 -5.87 -15.62 -1.90
CA LEU A 13 -6.07 -15.96 -0.48
C LEU A 13 -4.78 -15.82 0.33
N ALA A 14 -3.65 -16.31 -0.21
CA ALA A 14 -2.35 -16.13 0.40
C ALA A 14 -2.01 -14.63 0.56
N ARG A 15 -2.27 -13.85 -0.48
CA ARG A 15 -2.04 -12.40 -0.43
C ARG A 15 -2.96 -11.67 0.56
N MET A 16 -4.19 -12.13 0.72
CA MET A 16 -5.10 -11.61 1.74
C MET A 16 -4.56 -11.86 3.15
N ALA A 17 -4.16 -13.11 3.45
CA ALA A 17 -3.62 -13.47 4.76
C ALA A 17 -2.32 -12.72 5.10
N ASP A 18 -1.40 -12.60 4.13
CA ASP A 18 -0.19 -11.78 4.27
C ASP A 18 -0.53 -10.29 4.46
N ALA A 19 -1.49 -9.77 3.71
CA ALA A 19 -1.90 -8.36 3.81
C ALA A 19 -2.55 -8.05 5.16
N VAL A 20 -3.33 -8.98 5.73
CA VAL A 20 -3.84 -8.87 7.12
C VAL A 20 -2.67 -8.73 8.09
N GLY A 21 -1.69 -9.65 8.05
CA GLY A 21 -0.55 -9.63 8.98
C GLY A 21 0.31 -8.37 8.84
N ASN A 22 0.52 -7.89 7.63
CA ASN A 22 1.35 -6.71 7.39
C ASN A 22 0.66 -5.40 7.82
N SER A 23 -0.63 -5.22 7.49
CA SER A 23 -1.39 -4.03 7.90
C SER A 23 -1.71 -4.02 9.40
N PHE A 24 -1.82 -5.20 10.01
CA PHE A 24 -1.94 -5.39 11.45
C PHE A 24 -0.79 -4.72 12.22
N LEU A 25 0.45 -4.88 11.75
CA LEU A 25 1.63 -4.30 12.38
C LEU A 25 1.69 -2.76 12.27
N ILE A 26 0.96 -2.15 11.35
CA ILE A 26 0.86 -0.68 11.24
C ILE A 26 0.20 -0.11 12.51
N VAL A 27 -0.74 -0.83 13.10
CA VAL A 27 -1.43 -0.45 14.33
C VAL A 27 -0.65 -0.91 15.57
N VAL A 28 -0.15 -2.15 15.57
CA VAL A 28 0.48 -2.74 16.77
C VAL A 28 1.80 -2.08 17.13
N LEU A 29 2.67 -1.78 16.16
CA LEU A 29 4.02 -1.31 16.47
C LEU A 29 4.08 0.07 17.14
N PRO A 30 3.33 1.10 16.70
CA PRO A 30 3.33 2.39 17.39
C PRO A 30 2.87 2.27 18.84
N VAL A 31 1.82 1.49 19.08
CA VAL A 31 1.29 1.26 20.42
C VAL A 31 2.23 0.40 21.28
N TYR A 32 2.92 -0.57 20.68
CA TYR A 32 3.92 -1.39 21.36
C TYR A 32 5.13 -0.54 21.82
N ILE A 33 5.59 0.37 20.96
CA ILE A 33 6.66 1.31 21.30
C ILE A 33 6.20 2.23 22.44
N ALA A 34 5.02 2.85 22.31
CA ALA A 34 4.46 3.78 23.29
C ALA A 34 4.07 3.11 24.64
N SER A 35 3.97 1.78 24.69
CA SER A 35 3.66 1.06 25.94
C SER A 35 4.81 1.00 26.94
N GLY A 36 6.00 1.45 26.57
CA GLY A 36 7.22 1.32 27.37
C GLY A 36 7.79 -0.12 27.44
N SER A 37 7.24 -1.06 26.64
CA SER A 37 7.73 -2.44 26.56
C SER A 37 9.06 -2.54 25.84
N VAL A 38 9.47 -1.49 25.11
CA VAL A 38 10.71 -1.41 24.35
C VAL A 38 11.71 -0.56 25.11
N SER A 39 12.94 -1.03 25.24
CA SER A 39 14.02 -0.36 25.95
C SER A 39 15.22 -0.09 25.04
N GLY A 40 16.19 0.67 25.53
CA GLY A 40 17.44 0.97 24.83
C GLY A 40 17.56 2.43 24.40
N SER A 41 18.65 2.73 23.71
CA SER A 41 18.94 4.10 23.28
C SER A 41 17.98 4.52 22.15
N THR A 42 17.33 5.66 22.34
CA THR A 42 16.59 6.35 21.29
C THR A 42 17.50 7.20 20.38
N PHE A 43 18.82 7.17 20.61
CA PHE A 43 19.81 8.02 19.92
C PHE A 43 19.54 9.53 20.10
N GLY A 44 18.88 9.92 21.20
CA GLY A 44 18.49 11.32 21.47
C GLY A 44 17.26 11.79 20.67
N LEU A 45 16.55 10.87 20.00
CA LEU A 45 15.34 11.16 19.26
C LEU A 45 14.10 10.99 20.14
N GLU A 46 13.04 11.71 19.82
CA GLU A 46 11.73 11.51 20.42
C GLU A 46 11.11 10.18 19.98
N GLU A 47 10.25 9.60 20.81
CA GLU A 47 9.64 8.29 20.57
C GLU A 47 8.84 8.24 19.25
N ALA A 48 8.10 9.31 18.93
CA ALA A 48 7.38 9.41 17.65
C ALA A 48 8.34 9.33 16.44
N MET A 49 9.51 9.97 16.55
CA MET A 49 10.52 9.90 15.48
C MET A 49 11.11 8.50 15.36
N VAL A 50 11.39 7.81 16.47
CA VAL A 50 11.85 6.42 16.46
C VAL A 50 10.80 5.51 15.83
N THR A 51 9.53 5.69 16.19
CA THR A 51 8.40 4.97 15.59
C THR A 51 8.31 5.21 14.08
N GLY A 52 8.46 6.47 13.66
CA GLY A 52 8.52 6.84 12.25
C GLY A 52 9.65 6.12 11.50
N ILE A 53 10.85 6.06 12.07
CA ILE A 53 12.00 5.34 11.50
C ILE A 53 11.69 3.84 11.38
N VAL A 54 11.18 3.21 12.44
CA VAL A 54 10.84 1.78 12.44
C VAL A 54 9.84 1.47 11.32
N LEU A 55 8.76 2.23 11.20
CA LEU A 55 7.75 2.01 10.16
C LEU A 55 8.30 2.27 8.75
N SER A 56 9.12 3.31 8.59
CA SER A 56 9.70 3.71 7.30
C SER A 56 10.69 2.70 6.74
N LEU A 57 11.47 2.04 7.60
CA LEU A 57 12.47 1.03 7.18
C LEU A 57 11.86 -0.08 6.34
N PHE A 58 10.65 -0.53 6.69
CA PHE A 58 9.92 -1.50 5.88
C PHE A 58 9.68 -1.00 4.45
N GLY A 59 9.15 0.19 4.29
CA GLY A 59 8.82 0.77 2.99
C GLY A 59 10.08 1.07 2.15
N PHE A 60 11.12 1.62 2.76
CA PHE A 60 12.38 1.88 2.06
C PHE A 60 13.04 0.59 1.57
N LEU A 61 13.24 -0.39 2.46
CA LEU A 61 13.89 -1.64 2.06
C LEU A 61 13.06 -2.44 1.08
N ASN A 62 11.72 -2.44 1.20
CA ASN A 62 10.84 -2.99 0.19
C ASN A 62 11.06 -2.31 -1.17
N SER A 63 10.98 -0.98 -1.25
CA SER A 63 11.08 -0.24 -2.51
C SER A 63 12.45 -0.41 -3.19
N PHE A 64 13.53 -0.41 -2.42
CA PHE A 64 14.88 -0.59 -2.97
C PHE A 64 15.18 -2.03 -3.36
N THR A 65 14.67 -3.02 -2.64
CA THR A 65 14.93 -4.44 -2.91
C THR A 65 14.05 -4.99 -4.05
N GLN A 66 12.86 -4.43 -4.25
CA GLN A 66 11.85 -4.93 -5.20
C GLN A 66 12.36 -5.08 -6.65
N PRO A 67 13.11 -4.11 -7.24
CA PRO A 67 13.64 -4.27 -8.60
C PRO A 67 14.63 -5.43 -8.73
N PHE A 68 15.45 -5.66 -7.69
CA PHE A 68 16.41 -6.76 -7.69
C PHE A 68 15.70 -8.12 -7.55
N ALA A 69 14.73 -8.21 -6.65
CA ALA A 69 13.93 -9.41 -6.46
C ALA A 69 13.17 -9.79 -7.74
N GLY A 70 12.56 -8.81 -8.41
CA GLY A 70 11.90 -8.98 -9.70
C GLY A 70 12.86 -9.53 -10.76
N ARG A 71 14.00 -8.87 -10.98
CA ARG A 71 15.00 -9.29 -11.98
C ARG A 71 15.54 -10.70 -11.77
N ILE A 72 15.84 -11.07 -10.52
CA ILE A 72 16.33 -12.42 -10.19
C ILE A 72 15.24 -13.45 -10.47
N SER A 73 14.00 -13.15 -10.12
CA SER A 73 12.84 -13.99 -10.38
C SER A 73 12.60 -14.17 -11.89
N ASP A 74 12.69 -13.08 -12.68
CA ASP A 74 12.53 -13.09 -14.14
C ASP A 74 13.61 -13.95 -14.83
N ARG A 75 14.87 -13.81 -14.41
CA ARG A 75 15.98 -14.58 -14.95
C ARG A 75 15.92 -16.06 -14.65
N THR A 76 15.40 -16.43 -13.49
CA THR A 76 15.36 -17.82 -13.05
C THR A 76 14.08 -18.55 -13.43
N GLY A 77 13.00 -17.83 -13.70
CA GLY A 77 11.66 -18.37 -13.96
C GLY A 77 11.02 -19.06 -12.75
N LYS A 78 11.65 -19.02 -11.56
CA LYS A 78 11.19 -19.72 -10.37
C LYS A 78 10.36 -18.82 -9.46
N ARG A 79 9.21 -18.36 -9.93
CA ARG A 79 8.33 -17.43 -9.19
C ARG A 79 7.94 -17.94 -7.81
N LYS A 80 7.48 -19.20 -7.74
CA LYS A 80 7.08 -19.85 -6.50
C LYS A 80 8.18 -19.85 -5.44
N LEU A 81 9.42 -20.13 -5.83
CA LEU A 81 10.56 -20.16 -4.90
C LEU A 81 10.75 -18.81 -4.19
N PHE A 82 10.73 -17.71 -4.95
CA PHE A 82 10.92 -16.38 -4.38
C PHE A 82 9.73 -15.92 -3.54
N ILE A 83 8.49 -16.27 -3.92
CA ILE A 83 7.30 -16.06 -3.08
C ILE A 83 7.45 -16.78 -1.75
N LEU A 84 7.85 -18.06 -1.75
CA LEU A 84 8.05 -18.85 -0.53
C LEU A 84 9.19 -18.29 0.33
N LEU A 85 10.29 -17.86 -0.28
CA LEU A 85 11.40 -17.20 0.45
C LEU A 85 10.92 -15.94 1.17
N GLY A 86 10.18 -15.07 0.47
CA GLY A 86 9.63 -13.87 1.06
C GLY A 86 8.64 -14.15 2.20
N LEU A 87 7.72 -15.09 2.01
CA LEU A 87 6.75 -15.49 3.05
C LEU A 87 7.43 -16.17 4.26
N ALA A 88 8.48 -16.94 4.05
CA ALA A 88 9.26 -17.54 5.15
C ALA A 88 9.97 -16.44 5.98
N ILE A 89 10.57 -15.44 5.32
CA ILE A 89 11.15 -14.27 6.00
C ILE A 89 10.07 -13.55 6.81
N LEU A 90 8.89 -13.31 6.24
CA LEU A 90 7.78 -12.64 6.92
C LEU A 90 7.26 -13.43 8.12
N ALA A 91 7.07 -14.74 7.99
CA ALA A 91 6.63 -15.59 9.09
C ALA A 91 7.64 -15.59 10.24
N LEU A 92 8.94 -15.74 9.93
CA LEU A 92 10.01 -15.75 10.92
C LEU A 92 10.14 -14.40 11.63
N THR A 93 10.17 -13.30 10.87
CA THR A 93 10.29 -11.95 11.43
C THR A 93 9.09 -11.57 12.28
N ASN A 94 7.87 -11.97 11.91
CA ASN A 94 6.68 -11.73 12.72
C ASN A 94 6.74 -12.46 14.08
N VAL A 95 7.29 -13.67 14.13
CA VAL A 95 7.53 -14.39 15.41
C VAL A 95 8.60 -13.67 16.24
N THR A 96 9.66 -13.15 15.61
CA THR A 96 10.76 -12.50 16.35
C THR A 96 10.35 -11.21 17.04
N TYR A 97 9.24 -10.56 16.65
CA TYR A 97 8.72 -9.39 17.38
C TYR A 97 8.37 -9.71 18.85
N ALA A 98 7.86 -10.89 19.16
CA ALA A 98 7.54 -11.28 20.54
C ALA A 98 8.79 -11.30 21.44
N PHE A 99 9.99 -11.33 20.86
CA PHE A 99 11.27 -11.33 21.56
C PHE A 99 12.03 -10.00 21.41
N ALA A 100 11.44 -9.00 20.74
CA ALA A 100 12.06 -7.72 20.43
C ALA A 100 11.91 -6.75 21.60
N GLY A 101 12.89 -6.71 22.50
CA GLY A 101 12.90 -5.78 23.65
C GLY A 101 13.65 -4.46 23.40
N SER A 102 14.14 -4.16 22.18
CA SER A 102 14.91 -2.94 21.90
C SER A 102 14.52 -2.28 20.59
N TYR A 103 14.70 -0.95 20.50
CA TYR A 103 14.45 -0.19 19.28
C TYR A 103 15.27 -0.72 18.08
N VAL A 104 16.52 -1.08 18.31
CA VAL A 104 17.40 -1.64 17.27
C VAL A 104 16.87 -2.97 16.75
N SER A 105 16.38 -3.86 17.64
CA SER A 105 15.77 -5.12 17.20
C SER A 105 14.52 -4.88 16.36
N LEU A 106 13.65 -3.93 16.74
CA LEU A 106 12.48 -3.55 15.94
C LEU A 106 12.88 -3.02 14.55
N MET A 107 13.89 -2.17 14.47
CA MET A 107 14.41 -1.65 13.20
C MET A 107 14.93 -2.78 12.30
N LEU A 108 15.72 -3.70 12.83
CA LEU A 108 16.24 -4.85 12.07
C LEU A 108 15.15 -5.77 11.57
N ILE A 109 14.19 -6.11 12.44
CA ILE A 109 13.04 -6.96 12.07
C ILE A 109 12.22 -6.26 10.98
N ARG A 110 11.94 -4.97 11.12
CA ARG A 110 11.16 -4.19 10.16
C ARG A 110 11.87 -4.08 8.80
N GLY A 111 13.18 -3.92 8.83
CA GLY A 111 14.00 -3.94 7.61
C GLY A 111 13.94 -5.29 6.90
N LEU A 112 14.11 -6.40 7.63
CA LEU A 112 14.01 -7.76 7.07
C LEU A 112 12.62 -8.06 6.51
N GLN A 113 11.54 -7.57 7.14
CA GLN A 113 10.20 -7.67 6.58
C GLN A 113 10.07 -6.93 5.24
N GLY A 114 10.65 -5.72 5.13
CA GLY A 114 10.68 -4.99 3.87
C GLY A 114 11.34 -5.79 2.75
N VAL A 115 12.47 -6.45 3.04
CA VAL A 115 13.13 -7.37 2.10
C VAL A 115 12.24 -8.57 1.76
N GLY A 116 11.59 -9.20 2.75
CA GLY A 116 10.68 -10.33 2.53
C GLY A 116 9.53 -9.98 1.58
N VAL A 117 8.88 -8.84 1.81
CA VAL A 117 7.78 -8.36 0.94
C VAL A 117 8.27 -8.04 -0.47
N ALA A 118 9.49 -7.51 -0.61
CA ALA A 118 10.08 -7.22 -1.91
C ALA A 118 10.24 -8.47 -2.80
N PHE A 119 10.45 -9.64 -2.22
CA PHE A 119 10.41 -10.92 -2.94
C PHE A 119 8.99 -11.40 -3.23
N THR A 120 8.04 -11.16 -2.32
CA THR A 120 6.68 -11.68 -2.44
C THR A 120 5.86 -10.94 -3.51
N ILE A 121 5.84 -9.59 -3.47
CA ILE A 121 4.91 -8.79 -4.28
C ILE A 121 5.14 -8.96 -5.78
N PRO A 122 6.33 -8.65 -6.36
CA PRO A 122 6.50 -8.69 -7.81
C PRO A 122 6.36 -10.11 -8.36
N CYS A 123 6.89 -11.11 -7.64
CA CYS A 123 6.81 -12.50 -8.07
C CYS A 123 5.36 -13.02 -8.08
N THR A 124 4.53 -12.60 -7.11
CA THR A 124 3.12 -13.00 -7.07
C THR A 124 2.33 -12.33 -8.20
N ILE A 125 2.56 -11.04 -8.46
CA ILE A 125 1.91 -10.31 -9.57
C ILE A 125 2.31 -10.93 -10.91
N ALA A 126 3.60 -11.21 -11.12
CA ALA A 126 4.10 -11.85 -12.32
C ALA A 126 3.45 -13.24 -12.52
N LEU A 127 3.41 -14.05 -11.47
CA LEU A 127 2.81 -15.39 -11.54
C LEU A 127 1.31 -15.34 -11.83
N VAL A 128 0.55 -14.41 -11.25
CA VAL A 128 -0.88 -14.23 -11.57
C VAL A 128 -1.07 -13.85 -13.04
N ASN A 129 -0.19 -13.00 -13.60
CA ASN A 129 -0.23 -12.63 -15.01
C ASN A 129 0.16 -13.78 -15.95
N GLU A 130 1.14 -14.59 -15.58
CA GLU A 130 1.59 -15.76 -16.35
C GLU A 130 0.54 -16.89 -16.36
N LEU A 131 -0.24 -17.02 -15.28
CA LEU A 131 -1.35 -17.98 -15.18
C LEU A 131 -2.63 -17.50 -15.89
N ALA A 132 -2.67 -16.25 -16.33
CA ALA A 132 -3.81 -15.66 -17.00
C ALA A 132 -3.74 -15.84 -18.52
N THR A 133 -4.89 -16.09 -19.14
CA THR A 133 -5.06 -15.95 -20.60
C THR A 133 -5.36 -14.49 -20.96
N ALA A 134 -5.23 -14.12 -22.23
CA ALA A 134 -5.53 -12.76 -22.69
C ALA A 134 -6.93 -12.28 -22.28
N ASP A 135 -7.91 -13.18 -22.33
CA ASP A 135 -9.33 -12.86 -22.06
C ASP A 135 -9.65 -12.70 -20.57
N ASN A 136 -8.85 -13.26 -19.64
CA ASN A 136 -9.18 -13.29 -18.22
C ASN A 136 -8.14 -12.57 -17.33
N ARG A 137 -7.08 -11.98 -17.93
CA ARG A 137 -5.99 -11.31 -17.19
C ARG A 137 -6.51 -10.21 -16.26
N GLY A 138 -7.37 -9.32 -16.77
CA GLY A 138 -7.98 -8.26 -15.97
C GLY A 138 -8.82 -8.77 -14.81
N GLY A 139 -9.60 -9.83 -15.04
CA GLY A 139 -10.41 -10.48 -14.01
C GLY A 139 -9.57 -11.11 -12.89
N ASN A 140 -8.52 -11.84 -13.26
CA ASN A 140 -7.61 -12.47 -12.31
C ASN A 140 -6.86 -11.46 -11.45
N MET A 141 -6.34 -10.37 -12.06
CA MET A 141 -5.72 -9.27 -11.32
C MET A 141 -6.72 -8.53 -10.43
N GLY A 142 -7.96 -8.36 -10.89
CA GLY A 142 -9.05 -7.78 -10.10
C GLY A 142 -9.33 -8.58 -8.84
N ILE A 143 -9.47 -9.91 -8.97
CA ILE A 143 -9.68 -10.82 -7.83
C ILE A 143 -8.48 -10.72 -6.88
N PHE A 144 -7.26 -10.88 -7.38
CA PHE A 144 -6.04 -10.80 -6.59
C PHE A 144 -5.94 -9.50 -5.80
N ASN A 145 -6.18 -8.36 -6.45
CA ASN A 145 -6.12 -7.04 -5.80
C ASN A 145 -7.25 -6.83 -4.79
N THR A 146 -8.46 -7.33 -5.06
CA THR A 146 -9.59 -7.26 -4.12
C THR A 146 -9.28 -7.99 -2.82
N PHE A 147 -8.76 -9.22 -2.90
CA PHE A 147 -8.37 -9.99 -1.71
C PHE A 147 -7.24 -9.30 -0.93
N ARG A 148 -6.25 -8.74 -1.62
CA ARG A 148 -5.19 -7.95 -1.00
C ARG A 148 -5.74 -6.75 -0.23
N LEU A 149 -6.64 -5.99 -0.83
CA LEU A 149 -7.23 -4.81 -0.20
C LEU A 149 -8.16 -5.17 0.97
N LEU A 150 -8.94 -6.25 0.84
CA LEU A 150 -9.74 -6.76 1.96
C LEU A 150 -8.84 -7.14 3.14
N GLY A 151 -7.73 -7.86 2.89
CA GLY A 151 -6.76 -8.18 3.94
C GLY A 151 -6.17 -6.92 4.58
N PHE A 152 -5.79 -5.94 3.77
CA PHE A 152 -5.21 -4.70 4.24
C PHE A 152 -6.19 -3.85 5.07
N GLY A 153 -7.49 -3.90 4.77
CA GLY A 153 -8.54 -3.22 5.54
C GLY A 153 -8.92 -3.96 6.83
N LEU A 154 -8.93 -5.30 6.82
CA LEU A 154 -9.31 -6.11 8.00
C LEU A 154 -8.20 -6.17 9.05
N GLY A 155 -6.93 -6.12 8.65
CA GLY A 155 -5.79 -6.22 9.56
C GLY A 155 -5.82 -5.22 10.71
N PRO A 156 -5.98 -3.92 10.49
CA PRO A 156 -6.03 -2.91 11.54
C PRO A 156 -7.19 -3.09 12.54
N ILE A 157 -8.36 -3.55 12.07
CA ILE A 157 -9.49 -3.87 12.94
C ILE A 157 -9.12 -5.04 13.86
N ALA A 158 -8.57 -6.11 13.27
CA ALA A 158 -8.12 -7.27 14.03
C ALA A 158 -7.01 -6.89 15.02
N ALA A 159 -6.08 -6.01 14.61
CA ALA A 159 -5.00 -5.51 15.46
C ALA A 159 -5.51 -4.80 16.71
N GLY A 160 -6.38 -3.81 16.51
CA GLY A 160 -6.98 -3.08 17.62
C GLY A 160 -7.72 -4.00 18.58
N SER A 161 -8.56 -4.90 18.04
CA SER A 161 -9.35 -5.84 18.85
C SER A 161 -8.48 -6.83 19.64
N VAL A 162 -7.38 -7.34 19.04
CA VAL A 162 -6.47 -8.26 19.73
C VAL A 162 -5.70 -7.56 20.84
N VAL A 163 -5.20 -6.34 20.59
CA VAL A 163 -4.42 -5.61 21.61
C VAL A 163 -5.33 -5.10 22.72
N ASP A 164 -6.53 -4.63 22.41
CA ASP A 164 -7.51 -4.16 23.42
C ASP A 164 -8.05 -5.32 24.30
N GLY A 165 -8.03 -6.56 23.82
CA GLY A 165 -8.41 -7.76 24.57
C GLY A 165 -7.49 -8.09 25.75
N GLY A 166 -6.31 -7.46 25.83
CA GLY A 166 -5.39 -7.52 26.96
C GLY A 166 -4.56 -8.80 27.01
N SER A 167 -4.80 -9.71 27.97
CA SER A 167 -4.05 -10.94 28.12
C SER A 167 -4.83 -12.16 27.65
N TYR A 168 -4.12 -13.11 27.04
CA TYR A 168 -4.67 -14.35 26.53
C TYR A 168 -3.98 -15.56 27.18
N THR A 169 -4.70 -16.64 27.37
CA THR A 169 -4.12 -17.91 27.81
C THR A 169 -4.20 -18.93 26.67
N PHE A 170 -3.07 -19.37 26.16
CA PHE A 170 -3.00 -20.38 25.13
C PHE A 170 -2.11 -21.55 25.59
N ALA A 171 -2.65 -22.75 25.58
CA ALA A 171 -1.96 -23.98 26.01
C ALA A 171 -1.28 -23.85 27.40
N GLY A 172 -1.90 -23.09 28.32
CA GLY A 172 -1.35 -22.86 29.68
C GLY A 172 -0.28 -21.75 29.76
N VAL A 173 0.07 -21.13 28.64
CA VAL A 173 1.00 -19.97 28.60
C VAL A 173 0.19 -18.67 28.58
N GLN A 174 0.57 -17.73 29.44
CA GLN A 174 0.00 -16.37 29.46
C GLN A 174 0.71 -15.54 28.39
N LEU A 175 -0.07 -14.98 27.45
CA LEU A 175 0.40 -14.09 26.38
C LEU A 175 -0.15 -12.69 26.66
N THR A 176 0.69 -11.68 26.47
CA THR A 176 0.20 -10.29 26.42
C THR A 176 -0.59 -10.06 25.14
N GLY A 177 -1.40 -8.97 25.08
CA GLY A 177 -2.08 -8.58 23.85
C GLY A 177 -1.11 -8.34 22.69
N PHE A 178 0.09 -7.87 22.97
CA PHE A 178 1.14 -7.69 21.96
C PHE A 178 1.71 -9.02 21.46
N ASP A 179 2.01 -9.97 22.34
CA ASP A 179 2.47 -11.30 21.94
C ASP A 179 1.43 -11.99 21.05
N ALA A 180 0.16 -11.97 21.48
CA ALA A 180 -0.96 -12.50 20.70
C ALA A 180 -1.05 -11.84 19.33
N ALA A 181 -0.83 -10.53 19.27
CA ALA A 181 -0.82 -9.74 18.05
C ALA A 181 0.30 -10.18 17.09
N PHE A 182 1.52 -10.34 17.58
CA PHE A 182 2.67 -10.78 16.77
C PHE A 182 2.49 -12.21 16.26
N TYR A 183 2.00 -13.12 17.09
CA TYR A 183 1.71 -14.49 16.66
C TYR A 183 0.55 -14.57 15.67
N PHE A 184 -0.45 -13.68 15.79
CA PHE A 184 -1.51 -13.56 14.80
C PHE A 184 -0.96 -13.12 13.44
N ALA A 185 -0.11 -12.10 13.39
CA ALA A 185 0.55 -11.67 12.16
C ALA A 185 1.46 -12.78 11.57
N ALA A 186 2.18 -13.52 12.42
CA ALA A 186 2.98 -14.65 12.01
C ALA A 186 2.14 -15.78 11.41
N SER A 187 0.97 -16.07 12.00
CA SER A 187 0.04 -17.08 11.49
C SER A 187 -0.46 -16.76 10.10
N GLY A 188 -0.75 -15.48 9.80
CA GLY A 188 -1.14 -15.01 8.46
C GLY A 188 -0.07 -15.31 7.40
N ALA A 189 1.18 -14.97 7.68
CA ALA A 189 2.32 -15.28 6.79
C ALA A 189 2.55 -16.80 6.64
N PHE A 190 2.41 -17.56 7.72
CA PHE A 190 2.53 -19.02 7.70
C PHE A 190 1.41 -19.68 6.89
N VAL A 191 0.17 -19.25 7.06
CA VAL A 191 -0.97 -19.72 6.24
C VAL A 191 -0.73 -19.42 4.77
N SER A 192 -0.26 -18.22 4.45
CA SER A 192 0.11 -17.84 3.09
C SER A 192 1.19 -18.75 2.52
N TYR A 193 2.24 -19.03 3.32
CA TYR A 193 3.31 -19.96 2.95
C TYR A 193 2.77 -21.36 2.64
N LEU A 194 1.89 -21.90 3.47
CA LEU A 194 1.27 -23.21 3.27
C LEU A 194 0.38 -23.23 2.00
N LEU A 195 -0.46 -22.21 1.81
CA LEU A 195 -1.32 -22.10 0.62
C LEU A 195 -0.48 -22.10 -0.67
N VAL A 196 0.59 -21.31 -0.72
CA VAL A 196 1.47 -21.26 -1.89
C VAL A 196 2.23 -22.59 -2.07
N THR A 197 2.72 -23.19 -0.98
CA THR A 197 3.44 -24.47 -1.05
C THR A 197 2.57 -25.57 -1.64
N LEU A 198 1.33 -25.69 -1.15
CA LEU A 198 0.43 -26.82 -1.46
C LEU A 198 -0.37 -26.61 -2.75
N LEU A 199 -0.75 -25.40 -3.09
CA LEU A 199 -1.73 -25.12 -4.15
C LEU A 199 -1.18 -24.38 -5.37
N VAL A 200 0.06 -23.88 -5.29
CA VAL A 200 0.65 -23.10 -6.38
C VAL A 200 1.81 -23.86 -7.02
N SER A 201 1.91 -23.84 -8.33
CA SER A 201 3.03 -24.34 -9.12
C SER A 201 3.39 -23.31 -10.18
N ASP A 202 4.69 -23.21 -10.49
CA ASP A 202 5.15 -22.42 -11.63
C ASP A 202 4.59 -23.02 -12.94
N PRO A 203 4.29 -22.21 -13.97
CA PRO A 203 3.89 -22.71 -15.29
C PRO A 203 5.07 -23.41 -15.97
N GLU A 204 4.76 -24.38 -16.88
CA GLU A 204 5.77 -25.18 -17.58
C GLU A 204 6.68 -24.37 -18.49
N ARG A 205 6.21 -23.22 -18.96
CA ARG A 205 6.97 -22.26 -19.79
C ARG A 205 6.93 -20.89 -19.13
N THR A 206 7.98 -20.57 -18.41
CA THR A 206 8.27 -19.18 -18.02
C THR A 206 9.25 -18.64 -19.05
N GLU A 207 8.80 -17.77 -19.95
CA GLU A 207 9.71 -17.04 -20.81
C GLU A 207 10.50 -16.08 -19.92
N ALA A 208 11.81 -16.31 -19.83
CA ALA A 208 12.73 -15.38 -19.19
C ALA A 208 12.73 -14.07 -20.00
N SER A 209 11.97 -13.08 -19.56
CA SER A 209 12.01 -11.75 -20.17
C SER A 209 13.35 -11.10 -19.82
N ALA A 210 14.10 -10.73 -20.84
CA ALA A 210 15.23 -9.83 -20.68
C ALA A 210 14.67 -8.51 -20.13
N GLY A 211 15.07 -8.17 -18.88
CA GLY A 211 14.55 -6.98 -18.21
C GLY A 211 14.81 -5.74 -19.07
N GLU A 212 13.74 -5.00 -19.37
CA GLU A 212 13.82 -3.69 -20.01
C GLU A 212 14.69 -2.76 -19.15
N GLU A 213 15.53 -1.96 -19.80
CA GLU A 213 16.30 -0.92 -19.11
C GLU A 213 15.34 0.11 -18.52
N PHE A 214 15.58 0.43 -17.25
CA PHE A 214 14.83 1.44 -16.53
C PHE A 214 15.27 2.82 -17.03
N ASP A 215 14.50 3.39 -17.96
CA ASP A 215 14.73 4.75 -18.46
C ASP A 215 13.77 5.73 -17.75
N LEU A 216 14.34 6.61 -16.96
CA LEU A 216 13.61 7.62 -16.20
C LEU A 216 13.92 8.99 -16.79
N SER A 217 13.08 9.45 -17.73
CA SER A 217 13.19 10.82 -18.23
C SER A 217 12.52 11.79 -17.24
N LEU A 218 13.28 12.81 -16.77
CA LEU A 218 12.79 13.82 -15.84
C LEU A 218 12.14 15.01 -16.55
N ARG A 219 12.45 15.21 -17.82
CA ARG A 219 11.97 16.37 -18.60
C ARG A 219 11.47 15.93 -19.97
N ASP A 220 10.37 16.53 -20.39
CA ASP A 220 9.89 16.42 -21.75
C ASP A 220 10.68 17.37 -22.67
N SER A 221 10.68 17.06 -23.98
CA SER A 221 11.33 17.85 -25.04
C SER A 221 10.83 19.29 -25.16
N THR A 222 9.69 19.62 -24.56
CA THR A 222 8.99 20.92 -24.65
C THR A 222 9.12 21.80 -23.41
N SER A 223 10.15 21.64 -22.56
CA SER A 223 10.47 22.45 -21.36
C SER A 223 9.59 22.23 -20.11
N GLY A 224 8.74 21.19 -20.07
CA GLY A 224 7.97 20.78 -18.90
C GLY A 224 8.56 19.58 -18.15
N LEU A 225 7.89 19.16 -17.06
CA LEU A 225 8.17 17.86 -16.43
C LEU A 225 7.54 16.76 -17.28
N ASP A 226 8.21 15.61 -17.34
CA ASP A 226 7.62 14.43 -17.99
C ASP A 226 6.27 14.07 -17.31
N PRO A 227 5.19 13.83 -18.10
CA PRO A 227 3.88 13.54 -17.55
C PRO A 227 3.83 12.32 -16.64
N VAL A 228 4.60 11.24 -16.95
CA VAL A 228 4.66 10.02 -16.13
C VAL A 228 5.41 10.28 -14.83
N PHE A 229 6.50 11.05 -14.89
CA PHE A 229 7.21 11.50 -13.70
C PHE A 229 6.30 12.37 -12.80
N THR A 230 5.50 13.26 -13.40
CA THR A 230 4.52 14.10 -12.69
C THR A 230 3.44 13.25 -12.00
N LEU A 231 2.92 12.22 -12.67
CA LEU A 231 1.98 11.26 -12.08
C LEU A 231 2.64 10.45 -10.95
N GLY A 232 3.90 10.06 -11.11
CA GLY A 232 4.70 9.43 -10.05
C GLY A 232 4.83 10.32 -8.82
N LEU A 233 5.19 11.60 -9.02
CA LEU A 233 5.30 12.57 -7.92
C LEU A 233 3.95 12.84 -7.23
N THR A 234 2.86 12.91 -8.00
CA THR A 234 1.51 13.04 -7.47
C THR A 234 1.11 11.81 -6.63
N THR A 235 1.46 10.62 -7.11
CA THR A 235 1.23 9.35 -6.39
C THR A 235 2.07 9.27 -5.11
N LEU A 236 3.29 9.78 -5.13
CA LEU A 236 4.15 9.94 -3.95
C LEU A 236 3.48 10.84 -2.90
N PHE A 237 2.97 12.01 -3.30
CA PHE A 237 2.31 12.97 -2.41
C PHE A 237 1.02 12.39 -1.81
N LEU A 238 0.21 11.70 -2.62
CA LEU A 238 -0.95 10.95 -2.14
C LEU A 238 -0.54 9.94 -1.06
N ALA A 239 0.47 9.13 -1.34
CA ALA A 239 0.90 8.06 -0.44
C ALA A 239 1.49 8.60 0.86
N ILE A 240 2.27 9.69 0.82
CA ILE A 240 2.74 10.39 2.02
C ILE A 240 1.54 10.84 2.85
N SER A 241 0.58 11.56 2.25
CA SER A 241 -0.59 12.11 2.95
C SER A 241 -1.44 11.04 3.63
N ILE A 242 -1.55 9.85 3.03
CA ILE A 242 -2.27 8.71 3.61
C ILE A 242 -1.51 8.08 4.77
N ALA A 243 -0.18 8.01 4.67
CA ALA A 243 0.66 7.26 5.60
C ALA A 243 1.05 8.04 6.87
N LEU A 244 0.80 9.36 6.92
CA LEU A 244 1.11 10.22 8.08
C LEU A 244 0.48 9.71 9.39
N LEU A 245 -0.72 9.14 9.32
CA LEU A 245 -1.51 8.75 10.48
C LEU A 245 -0.87 7.62 11.31
N ALA A 246 -0.14 6.72 10.65
CA ALA A 246 0.33 5.48 11.28
C ALA A 246 1.27 5.71 12.47
N THR A 247 2.16 6.69 12.39
CA THR A 247 3.16 6.96 13.43
C THR A 247 2.56 7.56 14.70
N ILE A 248 1.52 8.39 14.53
CA ILE A 248 0.93 9.19 15.60
C ILE A 248 -0.35 8.56 16.19
N GLU A 249 -0.55 7.26 15.95
CA GLU A 249 -1.70 6.52 16.49
C GLU A 249 -1.86 6.68 18.01
N PRO A 250 -0.82 6.53 18.86
CA PRO A 250 -0.97 6.70 20.29
C PRO A 250 -1.50 8.09 20.67
N THR A 251 -0.97 9.13 20.03
CA THR A 251 -1.38 10.53 20.23
C THR A 251 -2.84 10.75 19.80
N ILE A 252 -3.28 10.13 18.70
CA ILE A 252 -4.67 10.20 18.23
C ILE A 252 -5.60 9.51 19.23
N ASN A 253 -5.23 8.31 19.71
CA ASN A 253 -6.04 7.55 20.65
C ASN A 253 -6.19 8.30 21.99
N GLU A 254 -5.13 8.94 22.47
CA GLU A 254 -5.17 9.78 23.67
C GLU A 254 -6.03 11.03 23.45
N ARG A 255 -5.78 11.80 22.37
CA ARG A 255 -6.51 13.04 22.06
C ARG A 255 -8.01 12.83 21.90
N LEU A 256 -8.42 11.76 21.21
CA LEU A 256 -9.83 11.44 20.96
C LEU A 256 -10.46 10.57 22.05
N ASN A 257 -9.71 10.23 23.10
CA ASN A 257 -10.12 9.33 24.18
C ASN A 257 -10.77 8.04 23.62
N GLN A 258 -10.06 7.38 22.68
CA GLN A 258 -10.54 6.19 21.97
C GLN A 258 -9.60 5.00 22.16
N GLY A 259 -10.15 3.78 22.02
CA GLY A 259 -9.35 2.55 21.98
C GLY A 259 -8.70 2.29 20.61
N LYS A 260 -7.77 1.35 20.57
CA LYS A 260 -7.05 0.92 19.37
C LYS A 260 -7.97 0.34 18.29
N THR A 261 -9.08 -0.27 18.72
CA THR A 261 -10.12 -0.76 17.81
C THR A 261 -10.75 0.37 16.98
N TRP A 262 -10.97 1.55 17.57
CA TRP A 262 -11.43 2.73 16.83
C TRP A 262 -10.45 3.19 15.77
N PHE A 263 -9.14 3.21 16.08
CA PHE A 263 -8.11 3.52 15.10
C PHE A 263 -8.12 2.51 13.95
N GLY A 264 -8.24 1.22 14.26
CA GLY A 264 -8.40 0.16 13.27
C GLY A 264 -9.60 0.36 12.35
N LEU A 265 -10.76 0.77 12.90
CA LEU A 265 -11.97 1.09 12.14
C LEU A 265 -11.76 2.32 11.22
N GLN A 266 -11.09 3.36 11.72
CA GLN A 266 -10.75 4.56 10.94
C GLN A 266 -9.81 4.22 9.78
N PHE A 267 -8.84 3.33 9.99
CA PHE A 267 -7.98 2.83 8.93
C PHE A 267 -8.77 2.00 7.91
N ALA A 268 -9.61 1.10 8.38
CA ALA A 268 -10.47 0.28 7.52
C ALA A 268 -11.45 1.13 6.71
N ALA A 269 -12.01 2.19 7.29
CA ALA A 269 -12.92 3.11 6.60
C ALA A 269 -12.27 3.73 5.36
N PHE A 270 -11.00 4.17 5.46
CA PHE A 270 -10.21 4.62 4.32
C PHE A 270 -10.10 3.54 3.24
N VAL A 271 -9.69 2.32 3.62
CA VAL A 271 -9.49 1.22 2.65
C VAL A 271 -10.80 0.80 2.00
N LEU A 272 -11.87 0.67 2.78
CA LEU A 272 -13.19 0.26 2.27
C LEU A 272 -13.78 1.29 1.30
N ALA A 273 -13.66 2.58 1.59
CA ALA A 273 -14.07 3.63 0.68
C ALA A 273 -13.29 3.58 -0.63
N GLN A 274 -11.96 3.39 -0.56
CA GLN A 274 -11.12 3.23 -1.74
C GLN A 274 -11.53 2.01 -2.57
N VAL A 275 -11.70 0.85 -1.94
CA VAL A 275 -12.09 -0.41 -2.62
C VAL A 275 -13.45 -0.29 -3.29
N ALA A 276 -14.43 0.25 -2.58
CA ALA A 276 -15.81 0.37 -3.09
C ALA A 276 -15.89 1.28 -4.33
N LEU A 277 -15.06 2.32 -4.37
CA LEU A 277 -15.10 3.32 -5.44
C LEU A 277 -14.09 3.08 -6.55
N GLN A 278 -13.05 2.26 -6.35
CA GLN A 278 -11.97 2.09 -7.34
C GLN A 278 -12.49 1.62 -8.71
N ALA A 279 -13.36 0.62 -8.76
CA ALA A 279 -13.91 0.11 -10.01
C ALA A 279 -14.95 1.07 -10.67
N PRO A 280 -15.91 1.67 -9.94
CA PRO A 280 -16.77 2.70 -10.49
C PRO A 280 -16.01 3.92 -11.03
N VAL A 281 -15.04 4.41 -10.27
CA VAL A 281 -14.20 5.56 -10.65
C VAL A 281 -13.36 5.23 -11.88
N GLY A 282 -12.74 4.04 -11.95
CA GLY A 282 -11.97 3.61 -13.12
C GLY A 282 -12.83 3.67 -14.39
N ARG A 283 -14.02 3.05 -14.37
CA ARG A 283 -14.95 3.07 -15.51
C ARG A 283 -15.45 4.47 -15.88
N ALA A 284 -15.68 5.33 -14.88
CA ALA A 284 -16.09 6.70 -15.12
C ALA A 284 -14.94 7.51 -15.73
N SER A 285 -13.73 7.35 -15.25
CA SER A 285 -12.54 8.04 -15.77
C SER A 285 -12.20 7.62 -17.21
N ASP A 286 -12.50 6.40 -17.62
CA ASP A 286 -12.34 5.94 -19.02
C ASP A 286 -13.34 6.61 -19.98
N ARG A 287 -14.44 7.16 -19.46
CA ARG A 287 -15.49 7.85 -20.25
C ARG A 287 -15.35 9.37 -20.26
N PHE A 288 -15.02 9.94 -19.09
CA PHE A 288 -15.08 11.39 -18.87
C PHE A 288 -13.69 12.03 -18.82
N GLY A 289 -12.64 11.24 -19.09
CA GLY A 289 -11.26 11.67 -18.99
C GLY A 289 -10.64 11.31 -17.64
N ARG A 290 -9.36 10.97 -17.65
CA ARG A 290 -8.64 10.49 -16.45
C ARG A 290 -8.05 11.62 -15.63
N ARG A 291 -7.52 12.64 -16.30
CA ARG A 291 -6.91 13.82 -15.67
C ARG A 291 -7.88 14.58 -14.74
N PRO A 292 -9.16 14.86 -15.10
CA PRO A 292 -10.10 15.52 -14.20
C PRO A 292 -10.34 14.76 -12.89
N PHE A 293 -10.41 13.41 -12.95
CA PHE A 293 -10.58 12.59 -11.75
C PHE A 293 -9.40 12.71 -10.80
N ILE A 294 -8.16 12.68 -11.33
CA ILE A 294 -6.95 12.85 -10.53
C ILE A 294 -6.93 14.21 -9.85
N ILE A 295 -7.24 15.28 -10.58
CA ILE A 295 -7.29 16.65 -10.04
C ILE A 295 -8.34 16.74 -8.92
N VAL A 296 -9.58 16.28 -9.18
CA VAL A 296 -10.66 16.29 -8.18
C VAL A 296 -10.28 15.47 -6.96
N GLY A 297 -9.67 14.29 -7.15
CA GLY A 297 -9.17 13.45 -6.06
C GLY A 297 -8.13 14.17 -5.20
N MET A 298 -7.15 14.82 -5.82
CA MET A 298 -6.13 15.59 -5.09
C MET A 298 -6.73 16.82 -4.39
N VAL A 299 -7.70 17.50 -5.00
CA VAL A 299 -8.42 18.63 -4.36
C VAL A 299 -9.23 18.17 -3.15
N ILE A 300 -9.91 17.02 -3.22
CA ILE A 300 -10.63 16.42 -2.08
C ILE A 300 -9.64 15.95 -1.00
N LEU A 301 -8.46 15.46 -1.38
CA LEU A 301 -7.43 15.01 -0.44
C LEU A 301 -6.96 16.14 0.49
N VAL A 302 -6.93 17.40 0.00
CA VAL A 302 -6.53 18.57 0.80
C VAL A 302 -7.39 18.69 2.08
N PRO A 303 -8.70 18.92 2.01
CA PRO A 303 -9.53 19.04 3.22
C PRO A 303 -9.61 17.69 3.97
N ALA A 304 -9.66 16.55 3.27
CA ALA A 304 -9.73 15.24 3.90
C ALA A 304 -8.52 14.93 4.79
N THR A 305 -7.33 15.43 4.41
CA THR A 305 -6.12 15.30 5.21
C THR A 305 -6.04 16.38 6.28
N LEU A 306 -6.31 17.63 5.92
CA LEU A 306 -6.20 18.77 6.83
C LEU A 306 -7.13 18.64 8.05
N ILE A 307 -8.39 18.27 7.83
CA ILE A 307 -9.40 18.12 8.89
C ILE A 307 -8.94 17.13 9.98
N GLN A 308 -8.16 16.10 9.65
CA GLN A 308 -7.68 15.12 10.62
C GLN A 308 -6.84 15.76 11.74
N GLY A 309 -6.17 16.87 11.48
CA GLY A 309 -5.45 17.65 12.50
C GLY A 309 -6.33 18.43 13.48
N PHE A 310 -7.61 18.61 13.17
CA PHE A 310 -8.53 19.47 13.91
C PHE A 310 -9.77 18.74 14.45
N VAL A 311 -9.83 17.40 14.33
CA VAL A 311 -10.94 16.60 14.86
C VAL A 311 -10.88 16.47 16.37
N ASP A 312 -12.06 16.45 17.01
CA ASP A 312 -12.24 16.31 18.45
C ASP A 312 -12.95 15.00 18.83
N THR A 313 -13.47 14.26 17.84
CA THR A 313 -14.18 13.00 18.08
C THR A 313 -13.74 11.89 17.13
N SER A 314 -13.82 10.64 17.61
CA SER A 314 -13.51 9.44 16.80
C SER A 314 -14.36 9.36 15.53
N MET A 315 -15.61 9.83 15.57
CA MET A 315 -16.51 9.84 14.41
C MET A 315 -16.08 10.84 13.34
N GLN A 316 -15.64 12.05 13.76
CA GLN A 316 -15.11 13.05 12.81
C GLN A 316 -13.85 12.51 12.10
N MET A 317 -12.94 11.86 12.85
CA MET A 317 -11.77 11.19 12.27
C MET A 317 -12.19 10.10 11.29
N LEU A 318 -13.19 9.27 11.60
CA LEU A 318 -13.70 8.23 10.73
C LEU A 318 -14.24 8.80 9.42
N VAL A 319 -15.01 9.90 9.48
CA VAL A 319 -15.54 10.59 8.28
C VAL A 319 -14.40 11.18 7.45
N ALA A 320 -13.40 11.81 8.08
CA ALA A 320 -12.23 12.33 7.38
C ALA A 320 -11.46 11.21 6.66
N ARG A 321 -11.32 10.03 7.29
CA ARG A 321 -10.70 8.84 6.69
C ARG A 321 -11.51 8.26 5.53
N LEU A 322 -12.84 8.24 5.61
CA LEU A 322 -13.71 7.88 4.48
C LEU A 322 -13.48 8.82 3.30
N LEU A 323 -13.47 10.13 3.52
CA LEU A 323 -13.20 11.13 2.48
C LEU A 323 -11.81 10.96 1.86
N GLN A 324 -10.81 10.66 2.67
CA GLN A 324 -9.46 10.36 2.20
C GLN A 324 -9.43 9.10 1.32
N GLY A 325 -10.24 8.08 1.66
CA GLY A 325 -10.41 6.87 0.83
C GLY A 325 -11.07 7.15 -0.52
N VAL A 326 -12.08 8.04 -0.54
CA VAL A 326 -12.69 8.55 -1.78
C VAL A 326 -11.64 9.25 -2.65
N ALA A 327 -10.85 10.15 -2.08
CA ALA A 327 -9.76 10.84 -2.77
C ALA A 327 -8.74 9.85 -3.33
N GLY A 328 -8.35 8.84 -2.55
CA GLY A 328 -7.44 7.78 -2.99
C GLY A 328 -7.96 6.99 -4.19
N ALA A 329 -9.27 6.67 -4.22
CA ALA A 329 -9.89 5.99 -5.36
C ALA A 329 -9.88 6.87 -6.62
N LEU A 330 -10.16 8.17 -6.48
CA LEU A 330 -10.18 9.15 -7.58
C LEU A 330 -8.81 9.40 -8.19
N VAL A 331 -7.73 9.19 -7.43
CA VAL A 331 -6.35 9.40 -7.91
C VAL A 331 -5.73 8.11 -8.41
N PHE A 332 -5.73 7.04 -7.61
CA PHE A 332 -4.86 5.88 -7.83
C PHE A 332 -5.19 5.12 -9.11
N ALA A 333 -6.47 4.76 -9.34
CA ALA A 333 -6.87 4.01 -10.51
C ALA A 333 -6.72 4.81 -11.82
N PRO A 334 -7.22 6.07 -11.92
CA PRO A 334 -7.01 6.89 -13.11
C PRO A 334 -5.54 7.21 -13.39
N ALA A 335 -4.70 7.43 -12.35
CA ALA A 335 -3.28 7.70 -12.54
C ALA A 335 -2.53 6.52 -13.16
N LEU A 336 -2.81 5.28 -12.71
CA LEU A 336 -2.24 4.07 -13.30
C LEU A 336 -2.68 3.90 -14.75
N ALA A 337 -3.96 4.15 -15.05
CA ALA A 337 -4.48 4.04 -16.40
C ALA A 337 -3.87 5.11 -17.33
N LEU A 338 -3.80 6.36 -16.86
CA LEU A 338 -3.20 7.47 -17.62
C LEU A 338 -1.70 7.25 -17.89
N ALA A 339 -0.95 6.75 -16.90
CA ALA A 339 0.44 6.37 -17.10
C ALA A 339 0.60 5.23 -18.14
N GLY A 340 -0.35 4.30 -18.16
CA GLY A 340 -0.40 3.25 -19.19
C GLY A 340 -0.64 3.80 -20.60
N ASP A 341 -1.51 4.81 -20.75
CA ASP A 341 -1.79 5.45 -22.06
C ASP A 341 -0.62 6.29 -22.56
N LEU A 342 0.09 6.96 -21.66
CA LEU A 342 1.27 7.77 -21.98
C LEU A 342 2.50 6.90 -22.26
N ALA A 343 2.40 5.60 -22.02
CA ALA A 343 3.49 4.67 -22.25
C ALA A 343 3.79 4.53 -23.76
N ARG A 344 5.07 4.58 -24.14
CA ARG A 344 5.50 4.18 -25.48
C ARG A 344 5.25 2.68 -25.67
N GLU A 345 5.08 2.24 -26.93
CA GLU A 345 4.89 0.83 -27.26
C GLU A 345 6.01 -0.01 -26.61
N GLY A 346 5.63 -1.02 -25.80
CA GLY A 346 6.55 -1.90 -25.08
C GLY A 346 7.03 -1.40 -23.71
N GLN A 347 6.76 -0.15 -23.28
CA GLN A 347 7.28 0.42 -22.04
C GLN A 347 6.22 0.59 -20.91
N SER A 348 5.01 0.08 -21.10
CA SER A 348 3.93 0.24 -20.12
C SER A 348 4.27 -0.37 -18.74
N GLY A 349 5.01 -1.47 -18.70
CA GLY A 349 5.48 -2.10 -17.47
C GLY A 349 6.40 -1.20 -16.65
N THR A 350 7.37 -0.58 -17.30
CA THR A 350 8.34 0.33 -16.67
C THR A 350 7.63 1.56 -16.08
N GLN A 351 6.68 2.14 -16.81
CA GLN A 351 5.98 3.35 -16.37
C GLN A 351 5.01 3.07 -15.21
N LEU A 352 4.31 1.93 -15.21
CA LEU A 352 3.50 1.48 -14.07
C LEU A 352 4.37 1.19 -12.84
N SER A 353 5.61 0.72 -13.03
CA SER A 353 6.54 0.48 -11.93
C SER A 353 7.01 1.78 -11.27
N ILE A 354 7.13 2.90 -12.02
CA ILE A 354 7.43 4.23 -11.46
C ILE A 354 6.36 4.66 -10.45
N LEU A 355 5.08 4.52 -10.81
CA LEU A 355 3.98 4.91 -9.92
C LEU A 355 3.92 4.01 -8.68
N THR A 356 4.10 2.70 -8.83
CA THR A 356 4.09 1.78 -7.70
C THR A 356 5.28 1.98 -6.76
N MET A 357 6.46 2.28 -7.31
CA MET A 357 7.64 2.65 -6.53
C MET A 357 7.42 3.98 -5.80
N ALA A 358 6.87 4.98 -6.48
CA ALA A 358 6.53 6.28 -5.88
C ALA A 358 5.52 6.13 -4.73
N PHE A 359 4.49 5.28 -4.89
CA PHE A 359 3.57 4.94 -3.82
C PHE A 359 4.28 4.25 -2.64
N GLY A 360 5.14 3.28 -2.91
CA GLY A 360 5.94 2.60 -1.89
C GLY A 360 6.85 3.54 -1.11
N LEU A 361 7.56 4.44 -1.81
CA LEU A 361 8.38 5.47 -1.19
C LEU A 361 7.55 6.47 -0.37
N GLY A 362 6.38 6.86 -0.86
CA GLY A 362 5.46 7.73 -0.12
C GLY A 362 4.99 7.12 1.19
N THR A 363 4.65 5.83 1.18
CA THR A 363 4.28 5.09 2.41
C THR A 363 5.45 4.92 3.38
N ALA A 364 6.70 5.00 2.91
CA ALA A 364 7.88 5.02 3.76
C ALA A 364 8.18 6.42 4.32
N ILE A 365 8.05 7.46 3.50
CA ILE A 365 8.34 8.85 3.89
C ILE A 365 7.27 9.36 4.87
N GLY A 366 6.00 9.00 4.69
CA GLY A 366 4.89 9.48 5.52
C GLY A 366 5.10 9.29 7.02
N PRO A 367 5.35 8.05 7.51
CA PRO A 367 5.63 7.80 8.91
C PRO A 367 6.83 8.59 9.45
N LEU A 368 7.90 8.71 8.67
CA LEU A 368 9.09 9.48 9.04
C LEU A 368 8.78 10.97 9.17
N ALA A 369 8.07 11.52 8.18
CA ALA A 369 7.64 12.93 8.18
C ALA A 369 6.72 13.22 9.36
N SER A 370 5.75 12.34 9.63
CA SER A 370 4.82 12.48 10.74
C SER A 370 5.52 12.43 12.09
N GLY A 371 6.43 11.48 12.31
CA GLY A 371 7.22 11.37 13.54
C GLY A 371 8.11 12.59 13.79
N PHE A 372 8.59 13.25 12.72
CA PHE A 372 9.35 14.49 12.83
C PHE A 372 8.46 15.71 13.09
N LEU A 373 7.33 15.82 12.39
CA LEU A 373 6.51 17.03 12.39
C LEU A 373 5.62 17.15 13.64
N VAL A 374 5.18 16.03 14.22
CA VAL A 374 4.26 16.02 15.37
C VAL A 374 4.81 16.76 16.58
N ARG A 375 6.12 16.88 16.72
CA ARG A 375 6.79 17.64 17.78
C ARG A 375 6.53 19.16 17.72
N TYR A 376 6.12 19.66 16.56
CA TYR A 376 5.80 21.09 16.38
C TYR A 376 4.30 21.37 16.57
N GLY A 377 3.47 20.34 16.64
CA GLY A 377 2.02 20.39 16.83
C GLY A 377 1.36 19.16 16.23
N PHE A 378 0.25 18.75 16.80
CA PHE A 378 -0.52 17.58 16.33
C PHE A 378 -1.03 17.78 14.88
N GLU A 379 -1.35 19.00 14.52
CA GLU A 379 -1.85 19.42 13.21
C GLU A 379 -0.76 19.43 12.10
N MET A 380 0.51 19.64 12.47
CA MET A 380 1.62 19.83 11.52
C MET A 380 1.77 18.71 10.47
N PRO A 381 1.71 17.41 10.82
CA PRO A 381 1.73 16.34 9.82
C PRO A 381 0.61 16.47 8.79
N PHE A 382 -0.59 16.83 9.22
CA PHE A 382 -1.76 16.92 8.35
C PHE A 382 -1.72 18.16 7.46
N GLU A 383 -1.23 19.29 7.95
CA GLU A 383 -0.97 20.50 7.16
C GLU A 383 0.09 20.23 6.08
N PHE A 384 1.15 19.52 6.42
CA PHE A 384 2.16 19.08 5.46
C PHE A 384 1.56 18.18 4.37
N GLY A 385 0.78 17.16 4.76
CA GLY A 385 0.09 16.29 3.80
C GLY A 385 -0.90 17.02 2.89
N ALA A 386 -1.67 17.96 3.45
CA ALA A 386 -2.59 18.80 2.69
C ALA A 386 -1.85 19.70 1.68
N THR A 387 -0.70 20.26 2.08
CA THR A 387 0.16 21.05 1.20
C THR A 387 0.68 20.21 0.03
N LEU A 388 1.16 19.00 0.30
CA LEU A 388 1.59 18.07 -0.76
C LEU A 388 0.45 17.70 -1.70
N ALA A 389 -0.75 17.50 -1.17
CA ALA A 389 -1.95 17.22 -1.97
C ALA A 389 -2.28 18.41 -2.90
N ALA A 390 -2.22 19.64 -2.39
CA ALA A 390 -2.43 20.84 -3.18
C ALA A 390 -1.37 20.98 -4.29
N LEU A 391 -0.10 20.76 -3.96
CA LEU A 391 0.98 20.76 -4.95
C LEU A 391 0.77 19.68 -6.03
N GLY A 392 0.34 18.49 -5.66
CA GLY A 392 0.02 17.42 -6.60
C GLY A 392 -1.12 17.79 -7.54
N ALA A 393 -2.18 18.46 -7.03
CA ALA A 393 -3.27 18.95 -7.87
C ALA A 393 -2.77 19.97 -8.91
N VAL A 394 -1.93 20.92 -8.49
CA VAL A 394 -1.33 21.94 -9.39
C VAL A 394 -0.42 21.29 -10.43
N LEU A 395 0.41 20.32 -10.03
CA LEU A 395 1.29 19.62 -10.96
C LEU A 395 0.51 18.88 -12.05
N VAL A 396 -0.52 18.12 -11.68
CA VAL A 396 -1.36 17.42 -12.69
C VAL A 396 -2.09 18.42 -13.57
N TYR A 397 -2.60 19.51 -12.99
CA TYR A 397 -3.29 20.54 -13.78
C TYR A 397 -2.38 21.22 -14.81
N THR A 398 -1.11 21.45 -14.50
CA THR A 398 -0.19 22.23 -15.35
C THR A 398 0.69 21.38 -16.26
N GLN A 399 1.00 20.13 -15.89
CA GLN A 399 2.02 19.31 -16.56
C GLN A 399 1.48 18.06 -17.25
N VAL A 400 0.22 17.68 -16.99
CA VAL A 400 -0.34 16.44 -17.53
C VAL A 400 -1.48 16.77 -18.48
N GLU A 401 -1.45 16.26 -19.70
CA GLU A 401 -2.51 16.39 -20.68
C GLU A 401 -3.49 15.21 -20.59
N GLU A 402 -4.72 15.41 -21.05
CA GLU A 402 -5.75 14.37 -21.13
C GLU A 402 -5.50 13.49 -22.35
N THR A 403 -5.57 12.17 -22.16
CA THR A 403 -5.39 11.21 -23.25
C THR A 403 -6.70 10.68 -23.82
N VAL A 404 -7.79 10.76 -23.05
CA VAL A 404 -9.13 10.33 -23.48
C VAL A 404 -9.83 11.48 -24.19
N PRO A 405 -10.24 11.36 -25.48
CA PRO A 405 -11.02 12.39 -26.16
C PRO A 405 -12.35 12.59 -25.46
N VAL A 406 -12.52 13.73 -24.79
CA VAL A 406 -13.78 14.09 -24.14
C VAL A 406 -14.72 14.61 -25.22
N GLY A 407 -15.68 13.81 -25.66
CA GLY A 407 -16.85 14.28 -26.37
C GLY A 407 -16.78 14.43 -27.89
N SER A 408 -15.92 13.70 -28.60
CA SER A 408 -16.10 13.53 -30.04
C SER A 408 -16.58 12.10 -30.33
N ASP A 409 -17.81 12.00 -30.87
CA ASP A 409 -18.30 10.89 -31.68
C ASP A 409 -18.98 9.69 -31.00
N ALA A 410 -20.14 9.99 -30.45
CA ALA A 410 -21.26 9.03 -30.58
C ALA A 410 -21.83 8.98 -32.01
N GLU A 411 -21.30 9.77 -32.97
CA GLU A 411 -21.90 9.98 -34.30
C GLU A 411 -21.19 9.36 -35.50
N SER A 412 -20.08 8.65 -35.34
CA SER A 412 -19.41 8.02 -36.48
C SER A 412 -19.17 6.50 -36.29
N ARG A 413 -20.20 5.74 -35.94
CA ARG A 413 -20.23 4.33 -36.35
C ARG A 413 -20.78 4.27 -37.77
N PRO A 414 -20.00 3.85 -38.78
CA PRO A 414 -20.57 3.55 -40.08
C PRO A 414 -21.62 2.43 -39.89
N THR A 415 -22.83 2.71 -40.32
CA THR A 415 -23.87 1.69 -40.50
C THR A 415 -23.30 0.57 -41.39
N PRO A 416 -23.46 -0.69 -41.03
CA PRO A 416 -23.14 -1.76 -41.96
C PRO A 416 -23.96 -1.54 -43.23
N GLN A 417 -23.31 -1.35 -44.36
CA GLN A 417 -23.94 -1.45 -45.67
C GLN A 417 -24.20 -2.90 -45.89
N ASP A 418 -25.50 -3.22 -46.16
CA ASP A 418 -26.02 -4.49 -46.60
C ASP A 418 -25.34 -5.05 -47.85
#